data_4c9d3373c1e62b8d3e04446b9285eed3
#
_entry.id   4c9d3373c1e62b8d3e04446b9285eed3
#
_cell.length_a   1.000
_cell.length_b   1.000
_cell.length_c   1.000
_cell.angle_alpha   90.00
_cell.angle_beta   90.00
_cell.angle_gamma   90.00
#
_symmetry.space_group_name_H-M   'P 1'
#
loop_
_entity.id
_entity.type
_entity.pdbx_description
1 polymer ?
#
loop_
_entity_poly.entity_id
_entity_poly.type
_entity_poly.pdbx_seq_one_letter_code
_entity_poly.pdbx_strand_id
1 'polypeptide(L)'
;MAIKEAYRIITIREGDRVEKIPVIQVILRKVAVDAAKGNTRAQQNILSLVIGAEADRRVASTQLLKTAIDYKEHWHHVLAERARKGTTGPEPVPHPDEVIIDYETGEIRIDGPVMEEQKEAQNRLRAMSPDVEQSLKEINEEIESNPNDLSLRKQRKTMTKIVNWLRDDALKRRMRDAQIGTTPSTTSTVLATMGASVFSC
;
A
#
# COMPACT_ATOMS: atom_id res chain seq x y z
N MET A 1 6.66 -33.78 -1.81
CA MET A 1 5.59 -34.63 -1.20
C MET A 1 5.18 -34.09 0.17
N ALA A 2 6.10 -33.87 1.10
CA ALA A 2 5.79 -33.39 2.47
C ALA A 2 4.99 -32.07 2.56
N ILE A 3 5.34 -31.07 1.74
CA ILE A 3 4.64 -29.76 1.74
C ILE A 3 3.16 -29.92 1.34
N LYS A 4 2.87 -30.74 0.31
CA LYS A 4 1.50 -31.01 -0.12
C LYS A 4 0.65 -31.65 0.97
N GLU A 5 1.24 -32.56 1.74
CA GLU A 5 0.57 -33.23 2.86
C GLU A 5 0.37 -32.29 4.04
N ALA A 6 1.35 -31.45 4.37
CA ALA A 6 1.22 -30.44 5.43
C ALA A 6 0.07 -29.45 5.19
N TYR A 7 -0.18 -29.08 3.94
CA TYR A 7 -1.26 -28.15 3.56
C TYR A 7 -2.56 -28.85 3.15
N ARG A 8 -2.65 -30.18 3.28
CA ARG A 8 -3.91 -30.90 3.04
C ARG A 8 -4.97 -30.45 4.03
N ILE A 9 -6.13 -30.06 3.51
CA ILE A 9 -7.26 -29.64 4.33
C ILE A 9 -7.90 -30.87 4.96
N ILE A 10 -8.09 -30.83 6.27
CA ILE A 10 -8.84 -31.82 7.04
C ILE A 10 -9.96 -31.14 7.81
N THR A 11 -10.99 -31.92 8.14
CA THR A 11 -12.09 -31.46 8.98
C THR A 11 -11.81 -31.88 10.42
N ILE A 12 -11.76 -30.92 11.31
CA ILE A 12 -11.63 -31.16 12.76
C ILE A 12 -12.88 -30.67 13.50
N ARG A 13 -13.15 -31.28 14.64
CA ARG A 13 -14.23 -30.85 15.54
C ARG A 13 -13.64 -30.44 16.87
N GLU A 14 -13.88 -29.19 17.26
CA GLU A 14 -13.54 -28.65 18.58
C GLU A 14 -14.84 -28.27 19.33
N GLY A 15 -15.25 -29.11 20.24
CA GLY A 15 -16.57 -28.98 20.89
C GLY A 15 -17.70 -29.04 19.84
N ASP A 16 -18.51 -27.99 19.76
CA ASP A 16 -19.62 -27.90 18.81
C ASP A 16 -19.24 -27.28 17.46
N ARG A 17 -17.99 -26.83 17.32
CA ARG A 17 -17.50 -26.21 16.06
C ARG A 17 -16.81 -27.23 15.18
N VAL A 18 -17.15 -27.18 13.89
CA VAL A 18 -16.50 -27.97 12.84
C VAL A 18 -15.74 -27.02 11.93
N GLU A 19 -14.42 -27.18 11.88
CA GLU A 19 -13.52 -26.34 11.07
C GLU A 19 -12.79 -27.18 10.01
N LYS A 20 -12.58 -26.57 8.83
CA LYS A 20 -11.74 -27.14 7.76
C LYS A 20 -10.43 -26.38 7.74
N ILE A 21 -9.35 -27.01 8.22
CA ILE A 21 -8.04 -26.36 8.32
C ILE A 21 -6.93 -27.29 7.83
N PRO A 22 -5.76 -26.73 7.42
CA PRO A 22 -4.61 -27.50 7.03
C PRO A 22 -4.05 -28.35 8.18
N VAL A 23 -3.53 -29.53 7.86
CA VAL A 23 -2.88 -30.45 8.83
C VAL A 23 -1.82 -29.74 9.67
N ILE A 24 -0.98 -28.90 9.04
CA ILE A 24 0.07 -28.15 9.75
C ILE A 24 -0.51 -27.23 10.83
N GLN A 25 -1.66 -26.61 10.57
CA GLN A 25 -2.31 -25.73 11.54
C GLN A 25 -2.83 -26.52 12.75
N VAL A 26 -3.32 -27.74 12.55
CA VAL A 26 -3.74 -28.62 13.65
C VAL A 26 -2.55 -29.00 14.53
N ILE A 27 -1.42 -29.37 13.90
CA ILE A 27 -0.18 -29.70 14.60
C ILE A 27 0.30 -28.49 15.43
N LEU A 28 0.34 -27.30 14.84
CA LEU A 28 0.76 -26.07 15.53
C LEU A 28 -0.14 -25.75 16.72
N ARG A 29 -1.48 -25.87 16.57
CA ARG A 29 -2.44 -25.69 17.68
C ARG A 29 -2.16 -26.69 18.82
N LYS A 30 -1.91 -27.95 18.49
CA LYS A 30 -1.61 -28.98 19.48
C LYS A 30 -0.32 -28.68 20.23
N VAL A 31 0.75 -28.32 19.53
CA VAL A 31 2.05 -27.99 20.13
C VAL A 31 1.93 -26.74 21.02
N ALA A 32 1.15 -25.72 20.60
CA ALA A 32 0.89 -24.52 21.39
C ALA A 32 0.13 -24.83 22.70
N VAL A 33 -0.88 -25.71 22.64
CA VAL A 33 -1.60 -26.15 23.83
C VAL A 33 -0.70 -26.94 24.79
N ASP A 34 0.14 -27.82 24.28
CA ASP A 34 1.08 -28.59 25.09
C ASP A 34 2.16 -27.70 25.73
N ALA A 35 2.63 -26.67 25.00
CA ALA A 35 3.51 -25.63 25.54
C ALA A 35 2.87 -24.85 26.69
N ALA A 36 1.61 -24.44 26.52
CA ALA A 36 0.84 -23.74 27.56
C ALA A 36 0.60 -24.60 28.83
N LYS A 37 0.56 -25.91 28.68
CA LYS A 37 0.45 -26.87 29.79
C LYS A 37 1.78 -27.15 30.51
N GLY A 38 2.88 -26.46 30.12
CA GLY A 38 4.19 -26.57 30.77
C GLY A 38 5.16 -27.55 30.13
N ASN A 39 4.85 -28.09 28.95
CA ASN A 39 5.80 -28.94 28.22
C ASN A 39 6.96 -28.12 27.68
N THR A 40 8.13 -28.21 28.31
CA THR A 40 9.33 -27.42 28.00
C THR A 40 9.81 -27.60 26.54
N ARG A 41 9.72 -28.83 26.00
CA ARG A 41 10.14 -29.08 24.62
C ARG A 41 9.17 -28.44 23.63
N ALA A 42 7.86 -28.46 23.91
CA ALA A 42 6.87 -27.77 23.09
C ALA A 42 7.04 -26.24 23.16
N GLN A 43 7.37 -25.70 24.36
CA GLN A 43 7.70 -24.28 24.53
C GLN A 43 8.90 -23.86 23.67
N GLN A 44 10.00 -24.61 23.73
CA GLN A 44 11.19 -24.34 22.92
C GLN A 44 10.89 -24.39 21.42
N ASN A 45 10.11 -25.39 20.97
CA ASN A 45 9.73 -25.51 19.57
C ASN A 45 8.90 -24.31 19.08
N ILE A 46 7.90 -23.88 19.86
CA ILE A 46 7.06 -22.72 19.51
C ILE A 46 7.89 -21.45 19.51
N LEU A 47 8.72 -21.21 20.51
CA LEU A 47 9.59 -20.03 20.59
C LEU A 47 10.55 -19.98 19.39
N SER A 48 11.18 -21.10 19.04
CA SER A 48 12.08 -21.17 17.86
C SER A 48 11.34 -20.85 16.57
N LEU A 49 10.12 -21.36 16.39
CA LEU A 49 9.27 -21.07 15.24
C LEU A 49 8.90 -19.59 15.15
N VAL A 50 8.48 -18.99 16.26
CA VAL A 50 8.11 -17.57 16.31
C VAL A 50 9.33 -16.69 16.01
N ILE A 51 10.46 -16.94 16.68
CA ILE A 51 11.70 -16.18 16.45
C ILE A 51 12.15 -16.30 14.98
N GLY A 52 12.10 -17.50 14.41
CA GLY A 52 12.43 -17.72 12.99
C GLY A 52 11.50 -16.93 12.06
N ALA A 53 10.19 -17.03 12.25
CA ALA A 53 9.21 -16.33 11.44
C ALA A 53 9.32 -14.79 11.56
N GLU A 54 9.63 -14.28 12.77
CA GLU A 54 9.89 -12.85 12.96
C GLU A 54 11.18 -12.39 12.30
N ALA A 55 12.23 -13.20 12.34
CA ALA A 55 13.48 -12.90 11.65
C ALA A 55 13.28 -12.82 10.13
N ASP A 56 12.60 -13.82 9.55
CA ASP A 56 12.28 -13.84 8.11
C ASP A 56 11.42 -12.63 7.72
N ARG A 57 10.42 -12.29 8.55
CA ARG A 57 9.58 -11.10 8.33
C ARG A 57 10.39 -9.81 8.35
N ARG A 58 11.33 -9.67 9.29
CA ARG A 58 12.22 -8.49 9.37
C ARG A 58 13.09 -8.38 8.12
N VAL A 59 13.70 -9.49 7.68
CA VAL A 59 14.51 -9.50 6.46
C VAL A 59 13.67 -9.10 5.25
N ALA A 60 12.48 -9.67 5.08
CA ALA A 60 11.58 -9.34 3.98
C ALA A 60 11.13 -7.87 4.02
N SER A 61 10.78 -7.35 5.20
CA SER A 61 10.41 -5.94 5.40
C SER A 61 11.56 -5.00 5.06
N THR A 62 12.78 -5.29 5.52
CA THR A 62 13.97 -4.49 5.22
C THR A 62 14.28 -4.49 3.73
N GLN A 63 14.16 -5.65 3.07
CA GLN A 63 14.39 -5.77 1.63
C GLN A 63 13.35 -4.98 0.84
N LEU A 64 12.09 -5.04 1.24
CA LEU A 64 11.01 -4.28 0.61
C LEU A 64 11.23 -2.78 0.78
N LEU A 65 11.59 -2.32 1.99
CA LEU A 65 11.89 -0.93 2.27
C LEU A 65 13.05 -0.41 1.40
N LYS A 66 14.13 -1.18 1.32
CA LYS A 66 15.26 -0.84 0.45
C LYS A 66 14.83 -0.71 -1.01
N THR A 67 14.07 -1.69 -1.51
CA THR A 67 13.57 -1.67 -2.90
C THR A 67 12.70 -0.43 -3.17
N ALA A 68 11.86 -0.03 -2.21
CA ALA A 68 11.01 1.16 -2.35
C ALA A 68 11.83 2.46 -2.36
N ILE A 69 12.87 2.56 -1.51
CA ILE A 69 13.78 3.71 -1.48
C ILE A 69 14.54 3.81 -2.81
N ASP A 70 15.19 2.71 -3.24
CA ASP A 70 15.96 2.66 -4.49
C ASP A 70 15.07 3.02 -5.70
N TYR A 71 13.81 2.55 -5.70
CA TYR A 71 12.82 2.88 -6.72
C TYR A 71 12.51 4.39 -6.75
N LYS A 72 12.22 4.98 -5.59
CA LYS A 72 11.92 6.43 -5.51
C LYS A 72 13.10 7.28 -5.96
N GLU A 73 14.29 6.99 -5.47
CA GLU A 73 15.51 7.74 -5.82
C GLU A 73 15.79 7.65 -7.31
N HIS A 74 15.74 6.44 -7.88
CA HIS A 74 15.95 6.24 -9.31
C HIS A 74 14.98 7.07 -10.16
N TRP A 75 13.68 6.97 -9.89
CA TRP A 75 12.68 7.66 -10.69
C TRP A 75 12.66 9.17 -10.47
N HIS A 76 12.91 9.66 -9.25
CA HIS A 76 13.08 11.09 -9.01
C HIS A 76 14.26 11.65 -9.82
N HIS A 77 15.38 10.93 -9.86
CA HIS A 77 16.53 11.32 -10.68
C HIS A 77 16.18 11.35 -12.18
N VAL A 78 15.56 10.30 -12.69
CA VAL A 78 15.16 10.21 -14.11
C VAL A 78 14.18 11.32 -14.50
N LEU A 79 13.16 11.59 -13.67
CA LEU A 79 12.17 12.62 -13.93
C LEU A 79 12.80 14.03 -13.88
N ALA A 80 13.68 14.29 -12.92
CA ALA A 80 14.42 15.56 -12.84
C ALA A 80 15.34 15.77 -14.06
N GLU A 81 16.03 14.73 -14.52
CA GLU A 81 16.84 14.82 -15.74
C GLU A 81 16.00 15.10 -16.99
N ARG A 82 14.84 14.43 -17.11
CA ARG A 82 13.90 14.68 -18.22
C ARG A 82 13.41 16.13 -18.21
N ALA A 83 13.00 16.65 -17.05
CA ALA A 83 12.59 18.04 -16.89
C ALA A 83 13.70 19.01 -17.30
N ARG A 84 14.95 18.77 -16.87
CA ARG A 84 16.11 19.61 -17.22
C ARG A 84 16.44 19.59 -18.71
N LYS A 85 16.28 18.44 -19.37
CA LYS A 85 16.59 18.27 -20.82
C LYS A 85 15.41 18.60 -21.72
N GLY A 86 14.22 18.86 -21.18
CA GLY A 86 12.98 19.06 -21.95
C GLY A 86 12.55 17.79 -22.71
N THR A 87 12.97 16.61 -22.24
CA THR A 87 12.63 15.33 -22.87
C THR A 87 11.40 14.73 -22.22
N THR A 88 10.52 14.13 -23.04
CA THR A 88 9.34 13.41 -22.59
C THR A 88 9.57 11.90 -22.65
N GLY A 89 8.83 11.15 -21.87
CA GLY A 89 8.85 9.69 -21.86
C GLY A 89 7.72 9.14 -20.99
N PRO A 90 7.49 7.82 -20.98
CA PRO A 90 6.44 7.24 -20.18
C PRO A 90 6.67 7.54 -18.70
N GLU A 91 5.59 7.93 -18.01
CA GLU A 91 5.62 8.08 -16.56
C GLU A 91 5.69 6.71 -15.89
N PRO A 92 6.46 6.58 -14.79
CA PRO A 92 6.52 5.34 -14.04
C PRO A 92 5.16 4.99 -13.41
N VAL A 93 4.92 3.69 -13.23
CA VAL A 93 3.77 3.17 -12.53
C VAL A 93 4.25 2.20 -11.45
N PRO A 94 4.02 2.51 -10.16
CA PRO A 94 3.42 3.74 -9.61
C PRO A 94 4.32 4.97 -9.79
N HIS A 95 3.75 6.18 -9.70
CA HIS A 95 4.58 7.39 -9.67
C HIS A 95 5.39 7.43 -8.35
N PRO A 96 6.68 7.87 -8.33
CA PRO A 96 7.49 7.83 -7.11
C PRO A 96 6.90 8.63 -5.94
N ASP A 97 6.15 9.71 -6.20
CA ASP A 97 5.46 10.48 -5.16
C ASP A 97 4.24 9.75 -4.57
N GLU A 98 3.70 8.77 -5.28
CA GLU A 98 2.60 7.94 -4.82
C GLU A 98 3.09 6.76 -3.95
N VAL A 99 4.39 6.51 -3.92
CA VAL A 99 5.02 5.56 -3.00
C VAL A 99 5.36 6.28 -1.71
N ILE A 100 4.55 6.07 -0.68
CA ILE A 100 4.71 6.68 0.64
C ILE A 100 5.46 5.71 1.54
N ILE A 101 6.56 6.16 2.11
CA ILE A 101 7.39 5.39 3.04
C ILE A 101 7.29 6.07 4.41
N ASP A 102 6.80 5.33 5.39
CA ASP A 102 6.91 5.73 6.79
C ASP A 102 8.28 5.26 7.32
N TYR A 103 9.17 6.20 7.55
CA TYR A 103 10.53 5.90 8.02
C TYR A 103 10.61 5.50 9.49
N GLU A 104 9.56 5.76 10.28
CA GLU A 104 9.51 5.35 11.70
C GLU A 104 9.09 3.89 11.82
N THR A 105 8.07 3.48 11.06
CA THR A 105 7.52 2.12 11.11
C THR A 105 8.12 1.19 10.06
N GLY A 106 8.72 1.75 8.99
CA GLY A 106 9.14 1.02 7.79
C GLY A 106 7.96 0.55 6.92
N GLU A 107 6.76 1.08 7.16
CA GLU A 107 5.57 0.75 6.36
C GLU A 107 5.61 1.46 5.01
N ILE A 108 5.20 0.74 3.96
CA ILE A 108 5.14 1.24 2.60
C ILE A 108 3.70 1.20 2.13
N ARG A 109 3.21 2.34 1.65
CA ARG A 109 1.88 2.48 1.08
C ARG A 109 1.98 3.09 -0.31
N ILE A 110 1.15 2.63 -1.22
CA ILE A 110 1.04 3.17 -2.58
C ILE A 110 -0.33 3.82 -2.72
N ASP A 111 -0.35 5.13 -2.94
CA ASP A 111 -1.57 5.95 -3.06
C ASP A 111 -1.95 6.21 -4.53
N GLY A 112 -1.47 5.38 -5.47
CA GLY A 112 -1.72 5.52 -6.89
C GLY A 112 -1.92 4.19 -7.62
N PRO A 113 -2.03 4.22 -8.95
CA PRO A 113 -2.11 3.00 -9.74
C PRO A 113 -0.79 2.23 -9.66
N VAL A 114 -0.88 0.92 -9.47
CA VAL A 114 0.27 0.00 -9.43
C VAL A 114 0.43 -0.77 -10.73
N MET A 115 -0.55 -0.70 -11.64
CA MET A 115 -0.57 -1.35 -12.95
C MET A 115 -0.98 -0.35 -14.02
N GLU A 116 -0.52 -0.58 -15.26
CA GLU A 116 -0.82 0.31 -16.39
C GLU A 116 -2.31 0.36 -16.71
N GLU A 117 -3.04 -0.76 -16.58
CA GLU A 117 -4.49 -0.81 -16.77
C GLU A 117 -5.24 0.09 -15.76
N GLN A 118 -4.75 0.16 -14.52
CA GLN A 118 -5.32 1.03 -13.49
C GLN A 118 -5.08 2.51 -13.83
N LYS A 119 -3.87 2.83 -14.32
CA LYS A 119 -3.51 4.17 -14.80
C LYS A 119 -4.37 4.61 -15.97
N GLU A 120 -4.57 3.73 -16.94
CA GLU A 120 -5.46 4.01 -18.08
C GLU A 120 -6.91 4.21 -17.64
N ALA A 121 -7.42 3.38 -16.71
CA ALA A 121 -8.76 3.54 -16.16
C ALA A 121 -8.90 4.89 -15.43
N GLN A 122 -7.89 5.27 -14.66
CA GLN A 122 -7.82 6.56 -13.98
C GLN A 122 -7.77 7.72 -14.97
N ASN A 123 -6.99 7.61 -16.05
CA ASN A 123 -6.91 8.63 -17.09
C ASN A 123 -8.24 8.78 -17.83
N ARG A 124 -8.94 7.68 -18.11
CA ARG A 124 -10.31 7.73 -18.68
C ARG A 124 -11.28 8.47 -17.77
N LEU A 125 -11.24 8.17 -16.47
CA LEU A 125 -12.10 8.86 -15.50
C LEU A 125 -11.78 10.36 -15.42
N ARG A 126 -10.51 10.74 -15.49
CA ARG A 126 -10.07 12.14 -15.56
C ARG A 126 -10.60 12.86 -16.81
N ALA A 127 -10.56 12.20 -17.95
CA ALA A 127 -11.06 12.75 -19.20
C ALA A 127 -12.57 13.01 -19.14
N MET A 128 -13.32 12.22 -18.37
CA MET A 128 -14.76 12.39 -18.16
C MET A 128 -15.10 13.42 -17.06
N SER A 129 -14.13 14.07 -16.45
CA SER A 129 -14.35 15.00 -15.34
C SER A 129 -15.37 16.12 -15.63
N PRO A 130 -15.36 16.79 -16.80
CA PRO A 130 -16.36 17.80 -17.12
C PRO A 130 -17.79 17.26 -17.17
N ASP A 131 -17.94 16.07 -17.78
CA ASP A 131 -19.24 15.40 -17.93
C ASP A 131 -19.80 14.97 -16.57
N VAL A 132 -18.93 14.47 -15.68
CA VAL A 132 -19.30 14.06 -14.33
C VAL A 132 -19.74 15.26 -13.48
N GLU A 133 -19.03 16.41 -13.59
CA GLU A 133 -19.43 17.64 -12.91
C GLU A 133 -20.77 18.19 -13.42
N GLN A 134 -20.99 18.12 -14.72
CA GLN A 134 -22.27 18.52 -15.33
C GLN A 134 -23.41 17.61 -14.86
N SER A 135 -23.20 16.29 -14.90
CA SER A 135 -24.21 15.32 -14.41
C SER A 135 -24.52 15.52 -12.93
N LEU A 136 -23.56 15.92 -12.09
CA LEU A 136 -23.82 16.22 -10.69
C LEU A 136 -24.73 17.46 -10.54
N LYS A 137 -24.57 18.48 -11.40
CA LYS A 137 -25.45 19.66 -11.39
C LYS A 137 -26.88 19.28 -11.78
N GLU A 138 -27.04 18.51 -12.85
CA GLU A 138 -28.36 18.04 -13.33
C GLU A 138 -29.08 17.22 -12.24
N ILE A 139 -28.38 16.28 -11.60
CA ILE A 139 -28.93 15.49 -10.48
C ILE A 139 -29.37 16.40 -9.30
N ASN A 140 -28.62 17.45 -9.00
CA ASN A 140 -29.00 18.38 -7.93
C ASN A 140 -30.27 19.16 -8.29
N GLU A 141 -30.42 19.63 -9.52
CA GLU A 141 -31.63 20.30 -10.03
C GLU A 141 -32.85 19.37 -10.03
N GLU A 142 -32.66 18.08 -10.40
CA GLU A 142 -33.73 17.08 -10.30
C GLU A 142 -34.15 16.80 -8.86
N ILE A 143 -33.21 16.78 -7.90
CA ILE A 143 -33.51 16.58 -6.48
C ILE A 143 -34.29 17.78 -5.93
N GLU A 144 -34.01 19.02 -6.37
CA GLU A 144 -34.79 20.19 -6.00
C GLU A 144 -36.26 20.08 -6.45
N SER A 145 -36.47 19.48 -7.64
CA SER A 145 -37.79 19.22 -8.19
C SER A 145 -38.52 18.03 -7.54
N ASN A 146 -37.74 17.01 -7.13
CA ASN A 146 -38.26 15.77 -6.54
C ASN A 146 -37.49 15.38 -5.26
N PRO A 147 -37.70 16.09 -4.14
CA PRO A 147 -36.85 15.93 -2.95
C PRO A 147 -36.97 14.59 -2.23
N ASN A 148 -37.98 13.79 -2.52
CA ASN A 148 -38.21 12.48 -1.87
C ASN A 148 -37.71 11.29 -2.70
N ASP A 149 -37.10 11.50 -3.87
CA ASP A 149 -36.57 10.41 -4.68
C ASP A 149 -35.24 9.87 -4.09
N LEU A 150 -35.36 8.64 -3.54
CA LEU A 150 -34.21 7.94 -2.94
C LEU A 150 -33.16 7.48 -4.00
N SER A 151 -33.57 7.29 -5.25
CA SER A 151 -32.67 6.91 -6.34
C SER A 151 -31.74 8.07 -6.69
N LEU A 152 -32.28 9.26 -6.90
CA LEU A 152 -31.54 10.48 -7.18
C LEU A 152 -30.55 10.81 -6.03
N ARG A 153 -30.98 10.64 -4.78
CA ARG A 153 -30.10 10.84 -3.62
C ARG A 153 -28.91 9.86 -3.59
N LYS A 154 -29.13 8.59 -3.99
CA LYS A 154 -28.05 7.60 -4.10
C LYS A 154 -27.08 7.96 -5.23
N GLN A 155 -27.62 8.35 -6.40
CA GLN A 155 -26.82 8.77 -7.55
C GLN A 155 -25.96 10.01 -7.19
N ARG A 156 -26.56 11.03 -6.57
CA ARG A 156 -25.82 12.21 -6.07
C ARG A 156 -24.67 11.83 -5.16
N LYS A 157 -24.91 10.94 -4.18
CA LYS A 157 -23.87 10.49 -3.26
C LYS A 157 -22.69 9.84 -3.98
N THR A 158 -22.96 9.04 -5.01
CA THR A 158 -21.93 8.38 -5.82
C THR A 158 -21.17 9.40 -6.68
N MET A 159 -21.87 10.28 -7.40
CA MET A 159 -21.25 11.32 -8.22
C MET A 159 -20.43 12.30 -7.39
N THR A 160 -20.91 12.71 -6.22
CA THR A 160 -20.16 13.56 -5.30
C THR A 160 -18.82 12.93 -4.88
N LYS A 161 -18.79 11.63 -4.62
CA LYS A 161 -17.54 10.91 -4.31
C LYS A 161 -16.55 10.95 -5.48
N ILE A 162 -17.04 10.74 -6.70
CA ILE A 162 -16.21 10.78 -7.91
C ILE A 162 -15.65 12.18 -8.14
N VAL A 163 -16.48 13.22 -8.04
CA VAL A 163 -16.04 14.62 -8.20
C VAL A 163 -15.00 15.00 -7.14
N ASN A 164 -15.22 14.64 -5.88
CA ASN A 164 -14.25 14.90 -4.83
C ASN A 164 -12.92 14.20 -5.10
N TRP A 165 -12.96 12.93 -5.49
CA TRP A 165 -11.76 12.20 -5.87
C TRP A 165 -11.02 12.88 -7.04
N LEU A 166 -11.74 13.31 -8.08
CA LEU A 166 -11.15 14.02 -9.25
C LEU A 166 -10.48 15.33 -8.83
N ARG A 167 -11.10 16.09 -7.93
CA ARG A 167 -10.54 17.34 -7.40
C ARG A 167 -9.29 17.11 -6.57
N ASP A 168 -9.31 16.12 -5.68
CA ASP A 168 -8.14 15.75 -4.87
C ASP A 168 -6.99 15.25 -5.74
N ASP A 169 -7.27 14.43 -6.75
CA ASP A 169 -6.28 13.97 -7.71
C ASP A 169 -5.68 15.14 -8.53
N ALA A 170 -6.51 16.07 -8.98
CA ALA A 170 -6.04 17.27 -9.70
C ALA A 170 -5.15 18.15 -8.81
N LEU A 171 -5.49 18.30 -7.53
CA LEU A 171 -4.68 19.05 -6.56
C LEU A 171 -3.33 18.36 -6.34
N LYS A 172 -3.32 17.07 -6.09
CA LYS A 172 -2.07 16.28 -5.92
C LYS A 172 -1.14 16.43 -7.14
N ARG A 173 -1.68 16.39 -8.35
CA ARG A 173 -0.88 16.59 -9.57
C ARG A 173 -0.27 17.99 -9.65
N ARG A 174 -1.07 19.04 -9.38
CA ARG A 174 -0.56 20.42 -9.35
C ARG A 174 0.56 20.62 -8.33
N MET A 175 0.46 19.97 -7.16
CA MET A 175 1.51 20.02 -6.15
C MET A 175 2.78 19.32 -6.61
N ARG A 176 2.68 18.18 -7.29
CA ARG A 176 3.83 17.48 -7.90
C ARG A 176 4.53 18.35 -8.93
N ASP A 177 3.76 18.91 -9.86
CA ASP A 177 4.30 19.76 -10.92
C ASP A 177 5.03 21.01 -10.35
N ALA A 178 4.49 21.58 -9.28
CA ALA A 178 5.10 22.71 -8.57
C ALA A 178 6.42 22.33 -7.88
N GLN A 179 6.54 21.11 -7.34
CA GLN A 179 7.77 20.62 -6.69
C GLN A 179 8.89 20.31 -7.69
N ILE A 180 8.56 19.83 -8.89
CA ILE A 180 9.53 19.59 -9.97
C ILE A 180 10.17 20.90 -10.44
N GLY A 181 9.43 22.03 -10.35
CA GLY A 181 9.93 23.38 -10.71
C GLY A 181 10.81 24.05 -9.65
N THR A 182 10.89 23.50 -8.43
CA THR A 182 11.60 24.09 -7.28
C THR A 182 12.58 23.11 -6.64
N THR A 183 13.54 22.57 -7.38
CA THR A 183 14.67 21.84 -6.74
C THR A 183 15.79 22.81 -6.38
N PRO A 184 15.97 23.18 -5.10
CA PRO A 184 17.25 23.69 -4.64
C PRO A 184 18.19 22.48 -4.45
N SER A 185 19.34 22.56 -5.06
CA SER A 185 20.50 21.70 -4.82
C SER A 185 20.96 21.83 -3.36
N THR A 186 20.40 21.05 -2.41
CA THR A 186 20.93 20.98 -1.05
C THR A 186 20.43 19.76 -0.30
N THR A 187 20.92 18.58 -0.65
CA THR A 187 20.75 17.41 0.24
C THR A 187 21.99 16.51 0.22
N SER A 188 23.18 17.11 0.19
CA SER A 188 24.44 16.34 0.28
C SER A 188 25.18 16.52 1.60
N THR A 189 24.63 17.22 2.61
CA THR A 189 25.37 17.57 3.82
C THR A 189 24.84 16.92 5.11
N VAL A 190 23.74 16.20 5.09
CA VAL A 190 23.14 15.65 6.34
C VAL A 190 23.58 14.21 6.62
N LEU A 191 24.11 13.48 5.65
CA LEU A 191 24.56 12.09 5.86
C LEU A 191 26.02 11.96 6.38
N ALA A 192 26.77 13.06 6.47
CA ALA A 192 28.16 13.03 6.93
C ALA A 192 28.33 13.22 8.44
N THR A 193 27.28 13.55 9.19
CA THR A 193 27.40 13.90 10.62
C THR A 193 26.86 12.85 11.58
N MET A 194 26.29 11.74 11.10
CA MET A 194 25.80 10.65 11.97
C MET A 194 26.69 9.39 12.01
N GLY A 195 27.87 9.43 11.39
CA GLY A 195 28.79 8.28 11.31
C GLY A 195 29.96 8.26 12.29
N ALA A 196 30.05 9.18 13.25
CA ALA A 196 31.28 9.33 14.07
C ALA A 196 31.06 9.40 15.59
N SER A 197 30.13 8.67 16.17
CA SER A 197 30.01 8.67 17.64
C SER A 197 29.42 7.38 18.23
N VAL A 198 29.89 6.21 17.82
CA VAL A 198 29.74 4.98 18.63
C VAL A 198 30.91 4.04 18.35
N PHE A 199 32.12 4.41 18.81
CA PHE A 199 33.20 3.48 19.15
C PHE A 199 34.18 4.19 20.06
N SER A 200 33.90 4.20 21.34
CA SER A 200 34.87 4.25 22.44
C SER A 200 34.14 4.01 23.76
N CYS A 201 34.19 2.84 24.23
CA CYS A 201 34.44 2.24 25.54
C CYS A 201 33.96 0.79 25.54
#